data_a9b57e2b342dfbf6e4d618466b30996c
#
_entry.id   a9b57e2b342dfbf6e4d618466b30996c
#
_cell.length_a   1.000
_cell.length_b   1.000
_cell.length_c   1.000
_cell.angle_alpha   90.00
_cell.angle_beta   90.00
_cell.angle_gamma   90.00
#
_symmetry.space_group_name_H-M   'P 1'
#
loop_
_entity.id
_entity.type
_entity.pdbx_description
1 polymer ?
#
loop_
_entity_poly.entity_id
_entity_poly.type
_entity_poly.pdbx_seq_one_letter_code
_entity_poly.pdbx_strand_id
1 'polypeptide(L)'
;MSSSPPVSSPSHKKLKTDEEASAAANSSAPAPLKKMPSALSLKIVGRHHRARASVLTLPHGDVRTPVFMPVGTQGAIKGLTPEQMASEPLSCEILLANTYHLALRPGTDLLDEIGGIHEFMQWPNNVLTDSGGFQMVSLSKLCEITEEGVTFESFVDGSKMLLTPEMSIQHQNKIGSDIIMALDDVVSSVADDEARFKEATFRTIRWIDRCMAAHANPKRQNLFGIVQGGLDVSEGGLRDQCLDEFIKRDLPGYAIGGLAGGESKDAFWRVVAKCAKRLPENKPRYVMGVGYPLDLVVCSALGVDMFDCVYPTRTARFGTAIVPSGLLKIKAAQFENDERPIDETCECFVCKKYTRAYLRLMLKKEEAGIGAQLITYHNVTYMLTLMRQLRQSIIDGNFEHFVQQFMLQQFPTREYPQWAIDALTEAQIELLY
;
A
#
# COMPACT_ATOMS: atom_id res chain seq x y z
N MET A 1 68.00 19.60 -38.93
CA MET A 1 68.31 18.59 -39.95
C MET A 1 67.23 17.55 -39.94
N SER A 2 66.53 17.54 -40.92
CA SER A 2 65.92 16.57 -41.86
C SER A 2 64.82 15.77 -41.22
N SER A 3 63.74 15.48 -41.85
CA SER A 3 63.09 15.74 -43.11
C SER A 3 61.83 14.87 -43.08
N SER A 4 60.66 15.46 -43.31
CA SER A 4 59.40 14.74 -43.48
C SER A 4 59.33 14.20 -44.91
N PRO A 5 58.67 13.05 -45.17
CA PRO A 5 58.20 12.71 -46.50
C PRO A 5 56.67 12.86 -46.61
N PRO A 6 56.12 12.80 -47.82
CA PRO A 6 54.97 13.56 -48.24
C PRO A 6 53.63 12.83 -48.18
N VAL A 7 52.57 13.62 -48.18
CA VAL A 7 51.14 13.30 -48.21
C VAL A 7 50.78 12.78 -49.63
N SER A 8 50.08 11.63 -49.67
CA SER A 8 49.37 11.16 -50.89
C SER A 8 47.87 11.29 -50.69
N SER A 9 47.20 11.99 -51.63
CA SER A 9 45.76 12.20 -51.71
C SER A 9 44.98 10.92 -52.05
N PRO A 10 43.75 10.75 -51.57
CA PRO A 10 42.91 9.62 -51.98
C PRO A 10 41.99 10.02 -53.15
N SER A 11 41.88 9.04 -54.05
CA SER A 11 41.02 9.06 -55.23
C SER A 11 39.54 8.95 -54.89
N HIS A 12 38.72 9.75 -55.60
CA HIS A 12 37.26 9.72 -55.63
C HIS A 12 36.74 8.36 -56.06
N LYS A 13 35.88 7.73 -55.22
CA LYS A 13 34.93 6.68 -55.63
C LYS A 13 33.50 7.23 -55.48
N LYS A 14 32.76 7.10 -56.59
CA LYS A 14 31.38 7.53 -56.80
C LYS A 14 30.42 6.83 -55.81
N LEU A 15 29.53 7.62 -55.18
CA LEU A 15 28.31 7.11 -54.55
C LEU A 15 27.38 6.49 -55.61
N LYS A 16 26.96 5.28 -55.38
CA LYS A 16 25.75 4.71 -55.97
C LYS A 16 24.59 4.92 -54.94
N THR A 17 23.55 5.49 -55.43
CA THR A 17 22.25 5.64 -54.78
C THR A 17 21.58 4.29 -54.74
N ASP A 18 21.28 3.78 -53.54
CA ASP A 18 20.36 2.69 -53.31
C ASP A 18 19.10 3.23 -52.65
N GLU A 19 18.15 3.70 -53.47
CA GLU A 19 16.74 3.63 -53.17
C GLU A 19 16.28 2.21 -53.44
N GLU A 20 15.87 1.48 -52.42
CA GLU A 20 14.95 0.34 -52.36
C GLU A 20 15.29 -0.55 -51.16
N ALA A 21 14.79 -0.19 -49.96
CA ALA A 21 14.54 -1.15 -48.88
C ALA A 21 13.54 -0.58 -47.91
N SER A 22 12.33 -0.31 -48.41
CA SER A 22 11.15 -0.09 -47.58
C SER A 22 10.27 -1.33 -47.69
N ALA A 23 9.72 -1.75 -46.52
CA ALA A 23 8.67 -2.73 -46.31
C ALA A 23 9.12 -4.19 -46.04
N ALA A 24 9.49 -4.41 -44.77
CA ALA A 24 9.13 -5.65 -44.08
C ALA A 24 8.96 -5.34 -42.57
N ALA A 25 7.86 -4.69 -42.20
CA ALA A 25 7.40 -4.68 -40.82
C ALA A 25 6.94 -6.10 -40.47
N ASN A 26 7.84 -6.87 -39.88
CA ASN A 26 7.51 -8.15 -39.27
C ASN A 26 6.53 -7.88 -38.10
N SER A 27 5.23 -8.05 -38.33
CA SER A 27 4.24 -8.21 -37.29
C SER A 27 4.39 -9.60 -36.66
N SER A 28 5.42 -9.79 -35.87
CA SER A 28 5.45 -10.92 -34.94
C SER A 28 4.46 -10.64 -33.84
N ALA A 29 3.40 -11.45 -33.71
CA ALA A 29 2.52 -11.46 -32.56
C ALA A 29 3.37 -11.48 -31.27
N PRO A 30 3.07 -10.68 -30.25
CA PRO A 30 3.84 -10.67 -29.01
C PRO A 30 3.86 -12.08 -28.43
N ALA A 31 5.05 -12.54 -28.03
CA ALA A 31 5.22 -13.83 -27.37
C ALA A 31 4.28 -13.92 -26.17
N PRO A 32 3.68 -15.11 -25.90
CA PRO A 32 2.78 -15.24 -24.75
C PRO A 32 3.52 -14.85 -23.46
N LEU A 33 2.89 -13.96 -22.67
CA LEU A 33 3.43 -13.49 -21.40
C LEU A 33 3.68 -14.70 -20.49
N LYS A 34 4.93 -14.89 -20.06
CA LYS A 34 5.28 -15.98 -19.13
C LYS A 34 4.61 -15.71 -17.80
N LYS A 35 3.84 -16.68 -17.31
CA LYS A 35 3.27 -16.66 -15.96
C LYS A 35 4.41 -16.52 -14.95
N MET A 36 4.31 -15.54 -14.03
CA MET A 36 5.27 -15.40 -12.94
C MET A 36 5.11 -16.53 -11.93
N PRO A 37 6.22 -17.16 -11.48
CA PRO A 37 6.18 -18.00 -10.28
C PRO A 37 5.63 -17.20 -9.10
N SER A 38 4.90 -17.86 -8.21
CA SER A 38 4.34 -17.25 -6.99
C SER A 38 4.79 -18.04 -5.77
N ALA A 39 5.27 -17.34 -4.76
CA ALA A 39 5.60 -17.88 -3.44
C ALA A 39 4.42 -17.73 -2.45
N LEU A 40 3.23 -17.39 -2.93
CA LEU A 40 2.03 -17.29 -2.11
C LEU A 40 0.94 -18.26 -2.59
N SER A 41 0.06 -18.60 -1.64
CA SER A 41 -1.24 -19.20 -1.94
C SER A 41 -2.35 -18.46 -1.18
N LEU A 42 -3.54 -18.36 -1.79
CA LEU A 42 -4.72 -17.74 -1.21
C LEU A 42 -5.83 -18.79 -1.09
N LYS A 43 -6.29 -19.06 0.14
CA LYS A 43 -7.42 -19.95 0.42
C LYS A 43 -8.55 -19.14 1.03
N ILE A 44 -9.68 -19.01 0.34
CA ILE A 44 -10.89 -18.38 0.88
C ILE A 44 -11.52 -19.34 1.87
N VAL A 45 -11.80 -18.87 3.09
CA VAL A 45 -12.37 -19.66 4.20
C VAL A 45 -13.76 -19.21 4.61
N GLY A 46 -14.21 -18.02 4.17
CA GLY A 46 -15.55 -17.50 4.40
C GLY A 46 -15.92 -16.44 3.37
N ARG A 47 -17.24 -16.27 3.12
CA ARG A 47 -17.79 -15.26 2.22
C ARG A 47 -19.08 -14.69 2.75
N HIS A 48 -19.30 -13.41 2.48
CA HIS A 48 -20.59 -12.74 2.61
C HIS A 48 -20.72 -11.74 1.43
N HIS A 49 -21.53 -12.09 0.44
CA HIS A 49 -21.61 -11.39 -0.84
C HIS A 49 -20.20 -11.18 -1.45
N ARG A 50 -19.72 -9.93 -1.54
CA ARG A 50 -18.38 -9.62 -2.04
C ARG A 50 -17.29 -9.72 -0.97
N ALA A 51 -17.66 -9.53 0.31
CA ALA A 51 -16.73 -9.68 1.43
C ALA A 51 -16.21 -11.11 1.53
N ARG A 52 -14.93 -11.24 1.82
CA ARG A 52 -14.31 -12.56 1.93
C ARG A 52 -13.28 -12.61 3.05
N ALA A 53 -13.24 -13.71 3.75
CA ALA A 53 -12.19 -14.06 4.68
C ALA A 53 -11.28 -15.11 4.03
N SER A 54 -9.97 -14.92 4.11
CA SER A 54 -9.01 -15.81 3.47
C SER A 54 -7.80 -16.04 4.35
N VAL A 55 -7.06 -17.12 4.04
CA VAL A 55 -5.71 -17.36 4.53
C VAL A 55 -4.77 -17.17 3.35
N LEU A 56 -3.90 -16.18 3.46
CA LEU A 56 -2.83 -15.88 2.52
C LEU A 56 -1.53 -16.45 3.10
N THR A 57 -1.08 -17.60 2.58
CA THR A 57 0.19 -18.21 2.98
C THR A 57 1.34 -17.54 2.25
N LEU A 58 2.30 -17.03 2.99
CA LEU A 58 3.49 -16.33 2.54
C LEU A 58 4.76 -17.01 3.12
N PRO A 59 5.98 -16.66 2.66
CA PRO A 59 7.21 -17.30 3.13
C PRO A 59 7.44 -17.28 4.66
N HIS A 60 6.99 -16.22 5.36
CA HIS A 60 7.13 -16.11 6.83
C HIS A 60 5.82 -16.38 7.59
N GLY A 61 4.93 -17.19 7.00
CA GLY A 61 3.72 -17.66 7.65
C GLY A 61 2.41 -17.18 7.04
N ASP A 62 1.33 -17.56 7.69
CA ASP A 62 -0.02 -17.24 7.24
C ASP A 62 -0.43 -15.84 7.65
N VAL A 63 -1.08 -15.13 6.72
CA VAL A 63 -1.75 -13.85 6.93
C VAL A 63 -3.25 -14.05 6.74
N ARG A 64 -4.00 -13.78 7.78
CA ARG A 64 -5.45 -13.91 7.77
C ARG A 64 -6.11 -12.62 7.32
N THR A 65 -6.76 -12.65 6.17
CA THR A 65 -7.40 -11.47 5.55
C THR A 65 -8.92 -11.46 5.75
N PRO A 66 -9.58 -10.27 5.78
CA PRO A 66 -9.00 -8.94 5.60
C PRO A 66 -8.03 -8.54 6.71
N VAL A 67 -6.98 -7.79 6.36
CA VAL A 67 -5.89 -7.42 7.28
C VAL A 67 -5.49 -5.96 7.14
N PHE A 68 -5.18 -5.31 8.26
CA PHE A 68 -4.54 -4.00 8.29
C PHE A 68 -3.04 -4.18 8.53
N MET A 69 -2.21 -3.54 7.72
CA MET A 69 -0.76 -3.53 7.82
C MET A 69 -0.29 -2.21 8.46
N PRO A 70 0.18 -2.24 9.71
CA PRO A 70 0.84 -1.08 10.29
C PRO A 70 2.10 -0.70 9.50
N VAL A 71 2.37 0.61 9.37
CA VAL A 71 3.50 1.10 8.58
C VAL A 71 4.73 1.30 9.44
N GLY A 72 5.74 0.48 9.18
CA GLY A 72 7.10 0.55 9.75
C GLY A 72 8.09 1.17 8.77
N THR A 73 8.11 2.49 8.66
CA THR A 73 8.79 3.26 7.60
C THR A 73 10.23 2.82 7.33
N GLN A 74 11.03 2.57 8.38
CA GLN A 74 12.43 2.13 8.29
C GLN A 74 12.62 0.79 9.01
N GLY A 75 11.69 -0.15 8.79
CA GLY A 75 11.70 -1.41 9.50
C GLY A 75 11.32 -1.28 10.99
N ALA A 76 10.62 -0.21 11.38
CA ALA A 76 10.19 0.01 12.77
C ALA A 76 8.84 0.74 12.81
N ILE A 77 7.91 0.22 13.57
CA ILE A 77 6.68 0.93 13.92
C ILE A 77 7.03 1.98 14.98
N LYS A 78 6.73 3.24 14.71
CA LYS A 78 7.09 4.33 15.62
C LYS A 78 6.47 4.14 17.00
N GLY A 79 7.33 3.94 18.03
CA GLY A 79 6.94 3.75 19.42
C GLY A 79 6.60 2.31 19.80
N LEU A 80 6.81 1.32 18.93
CA LEU A 80 6.60 -0.09 19.23
C LEU A 80 7.81 -0.92 18.79
N THR A 81 8.17 -1.89 19.60
CA THR A 81 9.21 -2.87 19.25
C THR A 81 8.64 -3.98 18.37
N PRO A 82 9.46 -4.67 17.57
CA PRO A 82 9.01 -5.86 16.82
C PRO A 82 8.41 -6.93 17.73
N GLU A 83 8.98 -7.17 18.90
CA GLU A 83 8.48 -8.10 19.90
C GLU A 83 7.06 -7.73 20.38
N GLN A 84 6.80 -6.45 20.68
CA GLN A 84 5.46 -5.98 21.04
C GLN A 84 4.47 -6.19 19.90
N MET A 85 4.89 -5.94 18.66
CA MET A 85 4.05 -6.11 17.49
C MET A 85 3.71 -7.58 17.23
N ALA A 86 4.64 -8.51 17.47
CA ALA A 86 4.43 -9.94 17.28
C ALA A 86 3.63 -10.60 18.40
N SER A 87 3.63 -10.00 19.60
CA SER A 87 2.99 -10.55 20.80
C SER A 87 1.51 -10.15 20.93
N GLU A 88 0.76 -10.93 21.74
CA GLU A 88 -0.61 -10.58 22.12
C GLU A 88 -0.68 -9.27 22.93
N PRO A 89 -1.70 -8.46 22.76
CA PRO A 89 -2.87 -8.63 21.91
C PRO A 89 -2.69 -8.09 20.48
N LEU A 90 -1.51 -7.57 20.13
CA LEU A 90 -1.24 -7.04 18.78
C LEU A 90 -1.23 -8.16 17.75
N SER A 91 -0.41 -9.20 17.94
CA SER A 91 -0.31 -10.37 17.06
C SER A 91 -0.34 -10.00 15.59
N CYS A 92 0.52 -9.05 15.20
CA CYS A 92 0.58 -8.52 13.84
C CYS A 92 1.20 -9.56 12.90
N GLU A 93 0.48 -9.97 11.87
CA GLU A 93 0.90 -11.03 10.94
C GLU A 93 1.69 -10.49 9.74
N ILE A 94 1.53 -9.20 9.44
CA ILE A 94 2.20 -8.52 8.34
C ILE A 94 2.27 -7.02 8.62
N LEU A 95 3.40 -6.42 8.29
CA LEU A 95 3.59 -4.97 8.33
C LEU A 95 4.08 -4.44 6.97
N LEU A 96 3.96 -3.14 6.76
CA LEU A 96 4.49 -2.48 5.59
C LEU A 96 5.76 -1.70 5.93
N ALA A 97 6.82 -1.84 5.11
CA ALA A 97 8.02 -1.04 5.17
C ALA A 97 8.23 -0.25 3.87
N ASN A 98 8.85 0.93 3.97
CA ASN A 98 9.02 1.80 2.81
C ASN A 98 10.38 1.61 2.15
N THR A 99 10.40 1.15 0.91
CA THR A 99 11.60 0.88 0.12
C THR A 99 12.53 2.08 0.04
N TYR A 100 11.99 3.26 -0.26
CA TYR A 100 12.79 4.48 -0.37
C TYR A 100 13.53 4.82 0.93
N HIS A 101 12.84 4.76 2.06
CA HIS A 101 13.44 5.07 3.36
C HIS A 101 14.51 4.04 3.76
N LEU A 102 14.30 2.77 3.46
CA LEU A 102 15.28 1.70 3.73
C LEU A 102 16.47 1.80 2.78
N ALA A 103 16.28 2.19 1.52
CA ALA A 103 17.37 2.43 0.58
C ALA A 103 18.27 3.59 1.00
N LEU A 104 17.69 4.63 1.62
CA LEU A 104 18.47 5.74 2.17
C LEU A 104 19.17 5.38 3.49
N ARG A 105 18.46 4.70 4.39
CA ARG A 105 18.96 4.28 5.71
C ARG A 105 18.26 3.00 6.17
N PRO A 106 19.00 1.93 6.44
CA PRO A 106 20.47 1.80 6.53
C PRO A 106 21.16 1.65 5.17
N GLY A 107 20.42 1.49 4.07
CA GLY A 107 20.93 1.11 2.77
C GLY A 107 20.62 -0.35 2.47
N THR A 108 20.27 -0.65 1.21
CA THR A 108 19.83 -2.00 0.84
C THR A 108 20.97 -3.00 0.73
N ASP A 109 22.21 -2.54 0.52
CA ASP A 109 23.37 -3.41 0.52
C ASP A 109 23.63 -3.99 1.91
N LEU A 110 23.55 -3.16 2.97
CA LEU A 110 23.66 -3.65 4.34
C LEU A 110 22.53 -4.62 4.69
N LEU A 111 21.30 -4.35 4.24
CA LEU A 111 20.18 -5.27 4.48
C LEU A 111 20.42 -6.62 3.82
N ASP A 112 20.94 -6.65 2.61
CA ASP A 112 21.28 -7.88 1.88
C ASP A 112 22.39 -8.67 2.60
N GLU A 113 23.45 -7.99 3.06
CA GLU A 113 24.54 -8.59 3.82
C GLU A 113 24.08 -9.25 5.14
N ILE A 114 23.10 -8.64 5.82
CA ILE A 114 22.52 -9.16 7.08
C ILE A 114 21.57 -10.35 6.83
N GLY A 115 21.06 -10.53 5.62
CA GLY A 115 20.10 -11.57 5.28
C GLY A 115 18.66 -11.06 5.11
N GLY A 116 18.47 -9.76 4.99
CA GLY A 116 17.19 -9.10 4.71
C GLY A 116 16.56 -8.40 5.91
N ILE A 117 15.39 -7.82 5.68
CA ILE A 117 14.67 -6.99 6.65
C ILE A 117 14.21 -7.79 7.88
N HIS A 118 13.90 -9.07 7.73
CA HIS A 118 13.44 -9.92 8.83
C HIS A 118 14.56 -10.10 9.87
N GLU A 119 15.77 -10.43 9.42
CA GLU A 119 16.93 -10.52 10.29
C GLU A 119 17.33 -9.16 10.89
N PHE A 120 17.29 -8.10 10.08
CA PHE A 120 17.59 -6.75 10.54
C PHE A 120 16.66 -6.28 11.66
N MET A 121 15.37 -6.57 11.55
CA MET A 121 14.35 -6.19 12.53
C MET A 121 14.17 -7.20 13.66
N GLN A 122 14.70 -8.42 13.53
CA GLN A 122 14.31 -9.59 14.33
C GLN A 122 12.78 -9.79 14.29
N TRP A 123 12.22 -9.72 13.06
CA TRP A 123 10.79 -9.81 12.81
C TRP A 123 10.41 -11.20 12.28
N PRO A 124 9.58 -11.98 13.02
CA PRO A 124 9.29 -13.36 12.65
C PRO A 124 8.20 -13.49 11.58
N ASN A 125 7.40 -12.44 11.33
CA ASN A 125 6.23 -12.49 10.48
C ASN A 125 6.48 -11.78 9.13
N ASN A 126 5.46 -11.65 8.32
CA ASN A 126 5.58 -11.16 6.95
C ASN A 126 5.80 -9.65 6.85
N VAL A 127 6.44 -9.24 5.76
CA VAL A 127 6.68 -7.83 5.40
C VAL A 127 6.25 -7.59 3.96
N LEU A 128 5.52 -6.49 3.73
CA LEU A 128 5.29 -5.92 2.42
C LEU A 128 6.17 -4.67 2.27
N THR A 129 6.88 -4.53 1.15
CA THR A 129 7.55 -3.26 0.79
C THR A 129 6.81 -2.56 -0.32
N ASP A 130 6.63 -1.22 -0.17
CA ASP A 130 6.11 -0.40 -1.26
C ASP A 130 7.12 -0.21 -2.40
N SER A 131 6.68 0.41 -3.50
CA SER A 131 7.54 0.66 -4.65
C SER A 131 8.57 1.79 -4.44
N GLY A 132 8.34 2.64 -3.44
CA GLY A 132 9.09 3.89 -3.22
C GLY A 132 8.57 5.09 -4.03
N GLY A 133 7.77 4.88 -5.08
CA GLY A 133 7.33 5.95 -5.99
C GLY A 133 6.49 7.04 -5.34
N PHE A 134 5.53 6.66 -4.50
CA PHE A 134 4.64 7.63 -3.82
C PHE A 134 5.41 8.61 -2.91
N GLN A 135 6.42 8.13 -2.17
CA GLN A 135 7.21 8.97 -1.27
C GLN A 135 7.97 10.05 -2.05
N MET A 136 8.45 9.71 -3.24
CA MET A 136 9.19 10.66 -4.08
C MET A 136 8.28 11.75 -4.63
N VAL A 137 7.09 11.39 -5.11
CA VAL A 137 6.10 12.37 -5.59
C VAL A 137 5.55 13.23 -4.45
N SER A 138 5.35 12.66 -3.25
CA SER A 138 4.73 13.36 -2.12
C SER A 138 5.69 14.18 -1.27
N LEU A 139 6.99 13.81 -1.21
CA LEU A 139 7.98 14.45 -0.33
C LEU A 139 8.95 15.37 -1.08
N SER A 140 9.15 15.17 -2.39
CA SER A 140 10.04 15.98 -3.19
C SER A 140 9.34 17.24 -3.74
N LYS A 141 10.03 18.38 -3.66
CA LYS A 141 9.57 19.64 -4.28
C LYS A 141 9.75 19.66 -5.80
N LEU A 142 10.68 18.86 -6.30
CA LEU A 142 11.01 18.70 -7.71
C LEU A 142 10.98 17.21 -8.02
N CYS A 143 9.93 16.79 -8.70
CA CYS A 143 9.76 15.42 -9.17
C CYS A 143 9.44 15.47 -10.66
N GLU A 144 10.25 14.80 -11.46
CA GLU A 144 10.04 14.63 -12.90
C GLU A 144 9.85 13.14 -13.21
N ILE A 145 8.77 12.80 -13.89
CA ILE A 145 8.45 11.44 -14.27
C ILE A 145 8.58 11.31 -15.79
N THR A 146 9.49 10.45 -16.21
CA THR A 146 9.75 10.12 -17.62
C THR A 146 9.51 8.62 -17.86
N GLU A 147 9.69 8.16 -19.09
CA GLU A 147 9.62 6.73 -19.40
C GLU A 147 10.73 5.93 -18.70
N GLU A 148 11.87 6.55 -18.45
CA GLU A 148 13.01 5.94 -17.76
C GLU A 148 12.69 5.63 -16.29
N GLY A 149 12.10 6.60 -15.59
CA GLY A 149 11.81 6.50 -14.17
C GLY A 149 11.37 7.83 -13.56
N VAL A 150 11.49 7.92 -12.25
CA VAL A 150 11.17 9.08 -11.41
C VAL A 150 12.46 9.74 -10.98
N THR A 151 12.70 10.98 -11.45
CA THR A 151 13.80 11.83 -10.99
C THR A 151 13.30 12.76 -9.90
N PHE A 152 13.98 12.82 -8.78
CA PHE A 152 13.56 13.58 -7.59
C PHE A 152 14.76 14.09 -6.82
N GLU A 153 14.55 15.04 -5.90
CA GLU A 153 15.56 15.50 -4.96
C GLU A 153 15.47 14.74 -3.65
N SER A 154 16.59 14.17 -3.21
CA SER A 154 16.73 13.56 -1.89
C SER A 154 16.41 14.56 -0.78
N PHE A 155 15.51 14.22 0.13
CA PHE A 155 15.20 15.07 1.28
C PHE A 155 16.31 15.06 2.35
N VAL A 156 17.35 14.22 2.19
CA VAL A 156 18.47 14.14 3.13
C VAL A 156 19.55 15.15 2.82
N ASP A 157 19.91 15.30 1.53
CA ASP A 157 21.05 16.10 1.09
C ASP A 157 20.77 16.95 -0.16
N GLY A 158 19.54 16.89 -0.72
CA GLY A 158 19.15 17.65 -1.91
C GLY A 158 19.74 17.12 -3.22
N SER A 159 20.46 15.98 -3.21
CA SER A 159 21.02 15.40 -4.42
C SER A 159 19.90 14.91 -5.36
N LYS A 160 20.11 15.06 -6.68
CA LYS A 160 19.20 14.47 -7.67
C LYS A 160 19.41 12.97 -7.74
N MET A 161 18.31 12.24 -7.62
CA MET A 161 18.26 10.80 -7.69
C MET A 161 17.28 10.35 -8.78
N LEU A 162 17.59 9.25 -9.44
CA LEU A 162 16.69 8.59 -10.37
C LEU A 162 16.29 7.23 -9.77
N LEU A 163 14.98 6.94 -9.75
CA LEU A 163 14.44 5.62 -9.45
C LEU A 163 13.78 5.06 -10.70
N THR A 164 14.37 4.02 -11.28
CA THR A 164 13.75 3.27 -12.37
C THR A 164 12.94 2.08 -11.82
N PRO A 165 12.03 1.47 -12.61
CA PRO A 165 11.36 0.24 -12.24
C PRO A 165 12.32 -0.87 -11.82
N GLU A 166 13.42 -1.02 -12.55
CA GLU A 166 14.46 -2.03 -12.25
C GLU A 166 15.13 -1.76 -10.90
N MET A 167 15.50 -0.51 -10.61
CA MET A 167 16.13 -0.12 -9.34
C MET A 167 15.20 -0.33 -8.17
N SER A 168 13.91 0.03 -8.31
CA SER A 168 12.91 -0.23 -7.26
C SER A 168 12.83 -1.72 -6.92
N ILE A 169 12.75 -2.58 -7.93
CA ILE A 169 12.72 -4.02 -7.72
C ILE A 169 14.03 -4.56 -7.14
N GLN A 170 15.19 -4.07 -7.59
CA GLN A 170 16.49 -4.48 -7.05
C GLN A 170 16.62 -4.13 -5.57
N HIS A 171 16.17 -2.94 -5.16
CA HIS A 171 16.12 -2.56 -3.74
C HIS A 171 15.23 -3.50 -2.94
N GLN A 172 14.01 -3.78 -3.42
CA GLN A 172 13.08 -4.67 -2.73
C GLN A 172 13.59 -6.13 -2.70
N ASN A 173 14.30 -6.59 -3.73
CA ASN A 173 14.93 -7.92 -3.74
C ASN A 173 16.03 -8.02 -2.66
N LYS A 174 16.83 -6.98 -2.44
CA LYS A 174 17.84 -6.90 -1.37
C LYS A 174 17.22 -6.76 0.02
N ILE A 175 16.13 -6.00 0.13
CA ILE A 175 15.35 -5.89 1.37
C ILE A 175 14.80 -7.24 1.80
N GLY A 176 14.39 -8.09 0.87
CA GLY A 176 13.97 -9.46 1.15
C GLY A 176 12.57 -9.59 1.77
N SER A 177 11.66 -8.64 1.52
CA SER A 177 10.26 -8.70 1.96
C SER A 177 9.45 -9.79 1.23
N ASP A 178 8.35 -10.27 1.82
CA ASP A 178 7.50 -11.33 1.28
C ASP A 178 6.66 -10.87 0.08
N ILE A 179 6.19 -9.62 0.15
CA ILE A 179 5.46 -8.96 -0.94
C ILE A 179 6.23 -7.71 -1.34
N ILE A 180 6.44 -7.55 -2.64
CA ILE A 180 7.06 -6.39 -3.25
C ILE A 180 6.09 -5.71 -4.21
N MET A 181 6.14 -4.38 -4.30
CA MET A 181 5.24 -3.61 -5.15
C MET A 181 5.96 -3.13 -6.41
N ALA A 182 5.29 -3.24 -7.56
CA ALA A 182 5.80 -2.67 -8.80
C ALA A 182 5.85 -1.13 -8.70
N LEU A 183 6.84 -0.50 -9.34
CA LEU A 183 6.85 0.96 -9.48
C LEU A 183 5.74 1.38 -10.45
N ASP A 184 4.98 2.35 -10.05
CA ASP A 184 3.87 2.93 -10.80
C ASP A 184 4.05 4.44 -11.01
N ASP A 185 3.41 4.99 -12.01
CA ASP A 185 3.39 6.42 -12.27
C ASP A 185 2.20 7.06 -11.53
N VAL A 186 2.49 7.69 -10.39
CA VAL A 186 1.49 8.24 -9.48
C VAL A 186 1.09 9.64 -9.91
N VAL A 187 -0.22 9.84 -10.09
CA VAL A 187 -0.84 11.17 -10.29
C VAL A 187 -1.74 11.46 -9.08
N SER A 188 -1.74 12.70 -8.63
CA SER A 188 -2.65 13.12 -7.56
C SER A 188 -4.11 12.87 -7.97
N SER A 189 -4.88 12.19 -7.12
CA SER A 189 -6.30 11.86 -7.40
C SER A 189 -7.19 13.08 -7.60
N VAL A 190 -6.74 14.26 -7.17
CA VAL A 190 -7.44 15.55 -7.33
C VAL A 190 -6.88 16.41 -8.46
N ALA A 191 -5.96 15.88 -9.28
CA ALA A 191 -5.47 16.60 -10.46
C ALA A 191 -6.58 16.65 -11.52
N ASP A 192 -6.62 17.76 -12.25
CA ASP A 192 -7.53 17.98 -13.38
C ASP A 192 -6.72 17.97 -14.70
N ASP A 193 -6.17 16.80 -15.03
CA ASP A 193 -5.35 16.60 -16.23
C ASP A 193 -5.55 15.19 -16.79
N GLU A 194 -6.55 15.04 -17.65
CA GLU A 194 -6.89 13.76 -18.30
C GLU A 194 -5.72 13.19 -19.13
N ALA A 195 -4.97 14.06 -19.83
CA ALA A 195 -3.83 13.63 -20.65
C ALA A 195 -2.74 13.03 -19.77
N ARG A 196 -2.49 13.63 -18.60
CA ARG A 196 -1.51 13.15 -17.64
C ARG A 196 -1.97 11.81 -17.00
N PHE A 197 -3.25 11.65 -16.65
CA PHE A 197 -3.79 10.37 -16.17
C PHE A 197 -3.67 9.27 -17.20
N LYS A 198 -3.96 9.58 -18.45
CA LYS A 198 -3.81 8.63 -19.57
C LYS A 198 -2.35 8.19 -19.72
N GLU A 199 -1.43 9.14 -19.80
CA GLU A 199 0.00 8.86 -19.91
C GLU A 199 0.52 8.03 -18.72
N ALA A 200 0.15 8.41 -17.48
CA ALA A 200 0.52 7.68 -16.28
C ALA A 200 0.02 6.23 -16.27
N THR A 201 -1.22 6.03 -16.70
CA THR A 201 -1.82 4.70 -16.77
C THR A 201 -1.05 3.80 -17.73
N PHE A 202 -0.78 4.27 -18.94
CA PHE A 202 -0.03 3.47 -19.92
C PHE A 202 1.44 3.31 -19.56
N ARG A 203 2.08 4.30 -18.92
CA ARG A 203 3.43 4.17 -18.39
C ARG A 203 3.47 3.10 -17.29
N THR A 204 2.53 3.10 -16.37
CA THR A 204 2.41 2.06 -15.34
C THR A 204 2.26 0.66 -15.95
N ILE A 205 1.50 0.52 -17.04
CA ILE A 205 1.38 -0.74 -17.79
C ILE A 205 2.71 -1.16 -18.44
N ARG A 206 3.51 -0.24 -18.95
CA ARG A 206 4.85 -0.55 -19.48
C ARG A 206 5.84 -0.87 -18.36
N TRP A 207 5.76 -0.16 -17.24
CA TRP A 207 6.67 -0.34 -16.11
C TRP A 207 6.48 -1.65 -15.37
N ILE A 208 5.26 -2.21 -15.32
CA ILE A 208 5.07 -3.53 -14.70
C ILE A 208 5.87 -4.60 -15.45
N ASP A 209 5.98 -4.54 -16.78
CA ASP A 209 6.77 -5.50 -17.55
C ASP A 209 8.27 -5.37 -17.23
N ARG A 210 8.78 -4.15 -17.03
CA ARG A 210 10.14 -3.89 -16.58
C ARG A 210 10.39 -4.42 -15.17
N CYS A 211 9.44 -4.20 -14.24
CA CYS A 211 9.49 -4.75 -12.89
C CYS A 211 9.52 -6.28 -12.89
N MET A 212 8.67 -6.92 -13.70
CA MET A 212 8.64 -8.38 -13.84
C MET A 212 9.96 -8.92 -14.36
N ALA A 213 10.57 -8.25 -15.35
CA ALA A 213 11.86 -8.66 -15.92
C ALA A 213 13.02 -8.51 -14.93
N ALA A 214 12.97 -7.50 -14.06
CA ALA A 214 14.01 -7.22 -13.06
C ALA A 214 13.90 -8.08 -11.79
N HIS A 215 12.74 -8.74 -11.56
CA HIS A 215 12.50 -9.49 -10.33
C HIS A 215 13.32 -10.79 -10.27
N ALA A 216 14.32 -10.83 -9.36
CA ALA A 216 15.27 -11.94 -9.25
C ALA A 216 14.78 -13.08 -8.34
N ASN A 217 13.86 -12.82 -7.40
CA ASN A 217 13.51 -13.75 -6.31
C ASN A 217 12.04 -14.28 -6.34
N PRO A 218 11.46 -14.68 -7.49
CA PRO A 218 10.01 -14.97 -7.58
C PRO A 218 9.58 -16.23 -6.80
N LYS A 219 10.51 -17.03 -6.29
CA LYS A 219 10.22 -18.18 -5.40
C LYS A 219 10.19 -17.81 -3.92
N ARG A 220 10.59 -16.61 -3.57
CA ARG A 220 10.69 -16.11 -2.17
C ARG A 220 9.92 -14.82 -1.96
N GLN A 221 9.65 -14.05 -3.01
CA GLN A 221 8.98 -12.77 -2.97
C GLN A 221 7.86 -12.72 -4.00
N ASN A 222 6.80 -12.01 -3.70
CA ASN A 222 5.60 -11.94 -4.53
C ASN A 222 5.42 -10.51 -5.06
N LEU A 223 5.59 -10.33 -6.38
CA LEU A 223 5.40 -9.02 -7.02
C LEU A 223 3.92 -8.72 -7.23
N PHE A 224 3.43 -7.67 -6.59
CA PHE A 224 2.09 -7.13 -6.80
C PHE A 224 2.13 -5.97 -7.79
N GLY A 225 1.16 -5.93 -8.70
CA GLY A 225 0.97 -4.79 -9.60
C GLY A 225 0.05 -3.75 -8.98
N ILE A 226 0.29 -2.48 -9.29
CA ILE A 226 -0.53 -1.35 -8.83
C ILE A 226 -1.41 -0.85 -9.97
N VAL A 227 -2.71 -1.10 -9.87
CA VAL A 227 -3.70 -0.63 -10.85
C VAL A 227 -3.86 0.87 -10.74
N GLN A 228 -3.63 1.59 -11.83
CA GLN A 228 -3.82 3.03 -11.97
C GLN A 228 -5.01 3.33 -12.91
N GLY A 229 -5.29 4.60 -13.20
CA GLY A 229 -6.38 5.04 -14.08
C GLY A 229 -7.23 6.16 -13.49
N GLY A 230 -6.69 6.88 -12.48
CA GLY A 230 -7.37 7.99 -11.83
C GLY A 230 -8.71 7.59 -11.22
N LEU A 231 -9.70 8.47 -11.34
CA LEU A 231 -11.08 8.25 -10.86
C LEU A 231 -12.03 7.80 -11.99
N ASP A 232 -11.49 7.44 -13.17
CA ASP A 232 -12.26 7.03 -14.33
C ASP A 232 -12.82 5.61 -14.16
N VAL A 233 -14.08 5.55 -13.76
CA VAL A 233 -14.86 4.30 -13.62
C VAL A 233 -15.81 4.04 -14.80
N SER A 234 -15.70 4.81 -15.90
CA SER A 234 -16.48 4.57 -17.10
C SER A 234 -16.18 3.19 -17.70
N GLU A 235 -17.13 2.64 -18.46
CA GLU A 235 -16.93 1.39 -19.18
C GLU A 235 -15.87 1.58 -20.28
N GLY A 236 -14.84 0.73 -20.29
CA GLY A 236 -13.69 0.88 -21.17
C GLY A 236 -12.76 2.04 -20.83
N GLY A 237 -12.97 2.74 -19.71
CA GLY A 237 -12.15 3.85 -19.22
C GLY A 237 -10.76 3.40 -18.75
N LEU A 238 -9.98 4.36 -18.25
CA LEU A 238 -8.57 4.11 -17.91
C LEU A 238 -8.39 3.00 -16.86
N ARG A 239 -9.28 2.91 -15.84
CA ARG A 239 -9.24 1.81 -14.86
C ARG A 239 -9.47 0.45 -15.52
N ASP A 240 -10.42 0.36 -16.45
CA ASP A 240 -10.67 -0.90 -17.18
C ASP A 240 -9.47 -1.30 -18.02
N GLN A 241 -8.88 -0.36 -18.76
CA GLN A 241 -7.73 -0.61 -19.60
C GLN A 241 -6.52 -1.10 -18.77
N CYS A 242 -6.27 -0.47 -17.62
CA CYS A 242 -5.20 -0.90 -16.72
C CYS A 242 -5.48 -2.30 -16.15
N LEU A 243 -6.72 -2.55 -15.67
CA LEU A 243 -7.11 -3.86 -15.13
C LEU A 243 -6.96 -4.97 -16.18
N ASP A 244 -7.42 -4.76 -17.42
CA ASP A 244 -7.31 -5.75 -18.49
C ASP A 244 -5.85 -6.14 -18.76
N GLU A 245 -4.98 -5.16 -18.83
CA GLU A 245 -3.56 -5.40 -19.07
C GLU A 245 -2.87 -6.09 -17.88
N PHE A 246 -3.23 -5.72 -16.65
CA PHE A 246 -2.65 -6.33 -15.45
C PHE A 246 -3.14 -7.76 -15.23
N ILE A 247 -4.42 -8.04 -15.47
CA ILE A 247 -4.98 -9.40 -15.34
C ILE A 247 -4.34 -10.37 -16.34
N LYS A 248 -4.05 -9.93 -17.58
CA LYS A 248 -3.34 -10.74 -18.60
C LYS A 248 -1.96 -11.23 -18.13
N ARG A 249 -1.31 -10.49 -17.21
CA ARG A 249 0.03 -10.82 -16.68
C ARG A 249 0.01 -11.84 -15.56
N ASP A 250 -1.16 -12.20 -15.04
CA ASP A 250 -1.39 -13.20 -13.97
C ASP A 250 -0.42 -13.03 -12.78
N LEU A 251 -0.35 -11.80 -12.25
CA LEU A 251 0.53 -11.46 -11.13
C LEU A 251 0.11 -12.21 -9.85
N PRO A 252 1.03 -12.39 -8.88
CA PRO A 252 0.71 -12.98 -7.57
C PRO A 252 -0.40 -12.25 -6.81
N GLY A 253 -0.51 -10.93 -6.94
CA GLY A 253 -1.53 -10.10 -6.33
C GLY A 253 -1.63 -8.72 -6.97
N TYR A 254 -2.63 -7.95 -6.55
CA TYR A 254 -2.94 -6.65 -7.14
C TYR A 254 -3.25 -5.61 -6.07
N ALA A 255 -2.72 -4.41 -6.25
CA ALA A 255 -3.08 -3.24 -5.47
C ALA A 255 -3.93 -2.26 -6.29
N ILE A 256 -4.81 -1.53 -5.61
CA ILE A 256 -5.59 -0.43 -6.13
C ILE A 256 -4.90 0.85 -5.68
N GLY A 257 -4.21 1.52 -6.61
CA GLY A 257 -3.46 2.75 -6.36
C GLY A 257 -4.16 4.00 -6.89
N GLY A 258 -3.50 5.16 -6.72
CA GLY A 258 -4.01 6.45 -7.17
C GLY A 258 -5.22 6.95 -6.41
N LEU A 259 -5.38 6.54 -5.15
CA LEU A 259 -6.44 6.92 -4.21
C LEU A 259 -5.83 7.47 -2.91
N ALA A 260 -6.70 7.85 -1.96
CA ALA A 260 -6.32 8.45 -0.68
C ALA A 260 -5.50 9.75 -0.79
N GLY A 261 -5.65 10.48 -1.90
CA GLY A 261 -4.98 11.74 -2.22
C GLY A 261 -5.85 12.99 -2.05
N GLY A 262 -7.07 12.87 -1.51
CA GLY A 262 -8.00 13.97 -1.27
C GLY A 262 -9.26 13.96 -2.13
N GLU A 263 -9.47 12.93 -2.94
CA GLU A 263 -10.70 12.71 -3.69
C GLU A 263 -11.93 12.58 -2.78
N SER A 264 -13.12 12.83 -3.35
CA SER A 264 -14.37 12.61 -2.63
C SER A 264 -14.54 11.15 -2.25
N LYS A 265 -15.18 10.88 -1.10
CA LYS A 265 -15.47 9.50 -0.68
C LYS A 265 -16.36 8.76 -1.68
N ASP A 266 -17.23 9.48 -2.39
CA ASP A 266 -18.07 8.88 -3.44
C ASP A 266 -17.21 8.36 -4.60
N ALA A 267 -16.30 9.16 -5.12
CA ALA A 267 -15.38 8.73 -6.18
C ALA A 267 -14.46 7.58 -5.69
N PHE A 268 -13.95 7.68 -4.46
CA PHE A 268 -13.09 6.68 -3.85
C PHE A 268 -13.73 5.28 -3.85
N TRP A 269 -14.91 5.12 -3.24
CA TRP A 269 -15.51 3.79 -3.11
C TRP A 269 -15.93 3.19 -4.45
N ARG A 270 -16.34 4.02 -5.43
CA ARG A 270 -16.69 3.54 -6.79
C ARG A 270 -15.48 2.93 -7.50
N VAL A 271 -14.32 3.54 -7.39
CA VAL A 271 -13.07 2.97 -7.92
C VAL A 271 -12.75 1.65 -7.23
N VAL A 272 -12.83 1.59 -5.89
CA VAL A 272 -12.58 0.36 -5.13
C VAL A 272 -13.55 -0.74 -5.55
N ALA A 273 -14.84 -0.45 -5.62
CA ALA A 273 -15.87 -1.42 -6.01
C ALA A 273 -15.63 -1.97 -7.43
N LYS A 274 -15.30 -1.08 -8.39
CA LYS A 274 -14.99 -1.46 -9.77
C LYS A 274 -13.77 -2.37 -9.84
N CYS A 275 -12.67 -1.97 -9.21
CA CYS A 275 -11.44 -2.75 -9.22
C CYS A 275 -11.61 -4.11 -8.51
N ALA A 276 -12.20 -4.12 -7.31
CA ALA A 276 -12.42 -5.35 -6.56
C ALA A 276 -13.34 -6.34 -7.30
N LYS A 277 -14.33 -5.85 -8.04
CA LYS A 277 -15.23 -6.69 -8.86
C LYS A 277 -14.51 -7.36 -10.02
N ARG A 278 -13.53 -6.68 -10.63
CA ARG A 278 -12.85 -7.16 -11.83
C ARG A 278 -11.59 -7.98 -11.54
N LEU A 279 -10.90 -7.70 -10.46
CA LEU A 279 -9.69 -8.43 -10.07
C LEU A 279 -9.98 -9.91 -9.80
N PRO A 280 -9.08 -10.83 -10.17
CA PRO A 280 -9.28 -12.28 -10.01
C PRO A 280 -9.61 -12.66 -8.55
N GLU A 281 -10.52 -13.61 -8.38
CA GLU A 281 -10.96 -14.04 -7.05
C GLU A 281 -9.89 -14.84 -6.29
N ASN A 282 -9.02 -15.53 -7.01
CA ASN A 282 -7.94 -16.34 -6.45
C ASN A 282 -6.66 -15.55 -6.17
N LYS A 283 -6.73 -14.22 -6.19
CA LYS A 283 -5.60 -13.32 -5.93
C LYS A 283 -5.94 -12.34 -4.79
N PRO A 284 -4.97 -11.99 -3.93
CA PRO A 284 -5.17 -10.95 -2.93
C PRO A 284 -5.36 -9.58 -3.59
N ARG A 285 -6.24 -8.76 -2.97
CA ARG A 285 -6.59 -7.41 -3.40
C ARG A 285 -6.24 -6.44 -2.29
N TYR A 286 -5.38 -5.50 -2.59
CA TYR A 286 -4.87 -4.53 -1.65
C TYR A 286 -5.30 -3.12 -2.06
N VAL A 287 -5.87 -2.32 -1.17
CA VAL A 287 -6.10 -0.89 -1.38
C VAL A 287 -5.10 -0.09 -0.55
N MET A 288 -4.31 0.75 -1.25
CA MET A 288 -3.14 1.43 -0.66
C MET A 288 -3.53 2.69 0.11
N GLY A 289 -2.88 2.92 1.25
CA GLY A 289 -2.97 4.15 2.03
C GLY A 289 -4.28 4.38 2.78
N VAL A 290 -5.11 3.34 2.92
CA VAL A 290 -6.44 3.40 3.54
C VAL A 290 -6.40 2.89 4.97
N GLY A 291 -6.81 3.73 5.93
CA GLY A 291 -6.69 3.40 7.36
C GLY A 291 -7.70 4.07 8.29
N TYR A 292 -8.75 4.70 7.77
CA TYR A 292 -9.89 5.08 8.60
C TYR A 292 -10.76 3.84 8.88
N PRO A 293 -11.18 3.58 10.13
CA PRO A 293 -11.98 2.40 10.46
C PRO A 293 -13.20 2.18 9.57
N LEU A 294 -13.94 3.25 9.25
CA LEU A 294 -15.09 3.19 8.35
C LEU A 294 -14.70 2.73 6.93
N ASP A 295 -13.60 3.28 6.39
CA ASP A 295 -13.12 2.89 5.06
C ASP A 295 -12.71 1.42 5.03
N LEU A 296 -12.06 0.90 6.09
CA LEU A 296 -11.68 -0.52 6.19
C LEU A 296 -12.90 -1.43 6.13
N VAL A 297 -13.95 -1.10 6.89
CA VAL A 297 -15.19 -1.88 6.92
C VAL A 297 -15.89 -1.86 5.56
N VAL A 298 -16.06 -0.67 4.96
CA VAL A 298 -16.71 -0.50 3.66
C VAL A 298 -15.91 -1.19 2.54
N CYS A 299 -14.59 -0.99 2.47
CA CYS A 299 -13.77 -1.62 1.44
C CYS A 299 -13.70 -3.15 1.60
N SER A 300 -13.72 -3.67 2.83
CA SER A 300 -13.82 -5.12 3.07
C SER A 300 -15.16 -5.67 2.58
N ALA A 301 -16.26 -4.94 2.78
CA ALA A 301 -17.58 -5.29 2.24
C ALA A 301 -17.57 -5.34 0.71
N LEU A 302 -16.81 -4.46 0.06
CA LEU A 302 -16.61 -4.43 -1.40
C LEU A 302 -15.65 -5.52 -1.93
N GLY A 303 -15.00 -6.28 -1.07
CA GLY A 303 -14.16 -7.43 -1.44
C GLY A 303 -12.65 -7.18 -1.45
N VAL A 304 -12.16 -6.18 -0.70
CA VAL A 304 -10.73 -5.92 -0.50
C VAL A 304 -10.19 -6.74 0.67
N ASP A 305 -8.94 -7.20 0.56
CA ASP A 305 -8.30 -8.09 1.53
C ASP A 305 -7.25 -7.39 2.40
N MET A 306 -6.55 -6.38 1.87
CA MET A 306 -5.37 -5.81 2.52
C MET A 306 -5.42 -4.29 2.52
N PHE A 307 -4.93 -3.69 3.59
CA PHE A 307 -4.93 -2.24 3.83
C PHE A 307 -3.66 -1.83 4.55
N ASP A 308 -3.20 -0.61 4.32
CA ASP A 308 -2.13 0.01 5.10
C ASP A 308 -2.42 1.48 5.38
N CYS A 309 -1.95 1.98 6.48
CA CYS A 309 -1.90 3.43 6.71
C CYS A 309 -1.04 3.77 7.93
N VAL A 310 -0.43 4.95 7.90
CA VAL A 310 0.21 5.55 9.08
C VAL A 310 -0.78 6.20 10.05
N TYR A 311 -2.08 6.14 9.76
CA TYR A 311 -3.12 6.83 10.52
C TYR A 311 -3.10 6.52 12.03
N PRO A 312 -3.06 5.26 12.50
CA PRO A 312 -3.08 4.97 13.93
C PRO A 312 -1.85 5.51 14.67
N THR A 313 -0.67 5.42 14.08
CA THR A 313 0.58 5.92 14.68
C THR A 313 0.71 7.43 14.54
N ARG A 314 0.21 8.01 13.44
CA ARG A 314 0.22 9.47 13.22
C ARG A 314 -0.70 10.18 14.19
N THR A 315 -1.95 9.73 14.33
CA THR A 315 -2.93 10.35 15.25
C THR A 315 -2.50 10.23 16.70
N ALA A 316 -1.89 9.12 17.09
CA ALA A 316 -1.35 8.93 18.44
C ALA A 316 -0.30 9.98 18.81
N ARG A 317 0.60 10.33 17.88
CA ARG A 317 1.62 11.38 18.12
C ARG A 317 1.01 12.76 18.37
N PHE A 318 -0.18 13.01 17.84
CA PHE A 318 -0.94 14.23 18.12
C PHE A 318 -1.80 14.11 19.38
N GLY A 319 -1.78 12.97 20.08
CA GLY A 319 -2.53 12.71 21.29
C GLY A 319 -3.99 12.35 21.03
N THR A 320 -4.27 11.71 19.90
CA THR A 320 -5.62 11.25 19.55
C THR A 320 -5.68 9.72 19.59
N ALA A 321 -6.58 9.18 20.41
CA ALA A 321 -6.90 7.77 20.50
C ALA A 321 -8.09 7.41 19.60
N ILE A 322 -8.05 6.23 19.00
CA ILE A 322 -9.12 5.65 18.17
C ILE A 322 -9.96 4.73 19.06
N VAL A 323 -11.27 4.93 19.08
CA VAL A 323 -12.21 4.12 19.85
C VAL A 323 -13.44 3.74 19.01
N PRO A 324 -14.26 2.75 19.42
CA PRO A 324 -15.44 2.34 18.65
C PRO A 324 -16.40 3.48 18.28
N SER A 325 -16.51 4.51 19.12
CA SER A 325 -17.35 5.69 18.86
C SER A 325 -16.64 6.84 18.10
N GLY A 326 -15.44 6.62 17.57
CA GLY A 326 -14.69 7.61 16.80
C GLY A 326 -13.33 7.98 17.40
N LEU A 327 -13.09 9.25 17.70
CA LEU A 327 -11.79 9.78 18.12
C LEU A 327 -11.85 10.49 19.46
N LEU A 328 -10.92 10.16 20.36
CA LEU A 328 -10.70 10.87 21.61
C LEU A 328 -9.44 11.72 21.54
N LYS A 329 -9.60 13.05 21.59
CA LYS A 329 -8.47 14.00 21.68
C LYS A 329 -8.01 14.09 23.14
N ILE A 330 -7.15 13.18 23.58
CA ILE A 330 -6.74 12.99 24.98
C ILE A 330 -6.16 14.26 25.62
N LYS A 331 -5.59 15.18 24.84
CA LYS A 331 -5.09 16.47 25.31
C LYS A 331 -6.20 17.44 25.79
N ALA A 332 -7.47 17.17 25.48
CA ALA A 332 -8.59 18.04 25.83
C ALA A 332 -8.78 18.18 27.34
N ALA A 333 -9.25 19.36 27.79
CA ALA A 333 -9.39 19.67 29.22
C ALA A 333 -10.37 18.73 29.96
N GLN A 334 -11.39 18.25 29.26
CA GLN A 334 -12.39 17.33 29.83
C GLN A 334 -11.81 16.03 30.39
N PHE A 335 -10.59 15.63 29.96
CA PHE A 335 -9.92 14.43 30.45
C PHE A 335 -8.94 14.66 31.60
N GLU A 336 -8.95 15.86 32.21
CA GLU A 336 -8.03 16.24 33.30
C GLU A 336 -8.14 15.35 34.53
N ASN A 337 -9.37 15.00 34.88
CA ASN A 337 -9.72 14.17 36.03
C ASN A 337 -10.50 12.91 35.60
N ASP A 338 -10.37 12.48 34.34
CA ASP A 338 -11.08 11.31 33.83
C ASP A 338 -10.28 10.03 34.15
N GLU A 339 -10.75 9.28 35.15
CA GLU A 339 -10.12 8.04 35.63
C GLU A 339 -10.45 6.82 34.76
N ARG A 340 -11.31 6.96 33.73
CA ARG A 340 -11.65 5.87 32.81
C ARG A 340 -10.46 5.55 31.90
N PRO A 341 -10.36 4.30 31.39
CA PRO A 341 -9.40 3.95 30.34
C PRO A 341 -9.76 4.66 29.02
N ILE A 342 -8.89 4.56 28.01
CA ILE A 342 -9.21 5.04 26.65
C ILE A 342 -10.52 4.41 26.17
N ASP A 343 -10.59 3.08 26.26
CA ASP A 343 -11.75 2.26 25.87
C ASP A 343 -11.94 1.14 26.90
N GLU A 344 -13.12 1.05 27.48
CA GLU A 344 -13.47 0.08 28.53
C GLU A 344 -13.57 -1.36 28.00
N THR A 345 -13.76 -1.51 26.69
CA THR A 345 -13.86 -2.82 26.03
C THR A 345 -12.52 -3.31 25.47
N CYS A 346 -11.49 -2.46 25.50
CA CYS A 346 -10.18 -2.75 24.92
C CYS A 346 -9.29 -3.56 25.90
N GLU A 347 -8.82 -4.70 25.45
CA GLU A 347 -7.97 -5.61 26.22
C GLU A 347 -6.47 -5.25 26.24
N CYS A 348 -6.05 -4.14 25.56
CA CYS A 348 -4.65 -3.75 25.54
C CYS A 348 -4.15 -3.32 26.94
N PHE A 349 -2.84 -3.49 27.17
CA PHE A 349 -2.27 -3.16 28.49
C PHE A 349 -2.45 -1.68 28.85
N VAL A 350 -2.57 -0.81 27.87
CA VAL A 350 -2.75 0.63 28.11
C VAL A 350 -4.11 0.88 28.73
N CYS A 351 -5.18 0.32 28.18
CA CYS A 351 -6.52 0.42 28.73
C CYS A 351 -6.66 -0.30 30.09
N LYS A 352 -5.91 -1.39 30.31
CA LYS A 352 -5.92 -2.10 31.60
C LYS A 352 -5.19 -1.38 32.72
N LYS A 353 -4.23 -0.47 32.41
CA LYS A 353 -3.34 0.09 33.41
C LYS A 353 -3.42 1.61 33.58
N TYR A 354 -3.83 2.34 32.53
CA TYR A 354 -3.73 3.79 32.52
C TYR A 354 -5.06 4.47 32.27
N THR A 355 -5.26 5.58 32.97
CA THR A 355 -6.44 6.43 32.84
C THR A 355 -6.24 7.51 31.77
N ARG A 356 -7.32 8.08 31.27
CA ARG A 356 -7.28 9.22 30.34
C ARG A 356 -6.59 10.42 30.98
N ALA A 357 -6.79 10.67 32.29
CA ALA A 357 -6.12 11.73 33.04
C ALA A 357 -4.59 11.54 33.04
N TYR A 358 -4.11 10.32 33.32
CA TYR A 358 -2.68 10.01 33.27
C TYR A 358 -2.09 10.21 31.85
N LEU A 359 -2.76 9.68 30.84
CA LEU A 359 -2.30 9.83 29.44
C LEU A 359 -2.27 11.30 29.01
N ARG A 360 -3.26 12.09 29.40
CA ARG A 360 -3.27 13.55 29.18
C ARG A 360 -2.07 14.23 29.82
N LEU A 361 -1.73 13.87 31.05
CA LEU A 361 -0.57 14.40 31.74
C LEU A 361 0.73 14.07 30.97
N MET A 362 0.89 12.83 30.50
CA MET A 362 2.07 12.39 29.74
C MET A 362 2.19 13.11 28.38
N LEU A 363 1.07 13.50 27.77
CA LEU A 363 1.06 14.23 26.50
C LEU A 363 1.33 15.75 26.64
N LYS A 364 1.18 16.32 27.84
CA LYS A 364 1.43 17.75 28.12
C LYS A 364 2.87 18.07 28.50
N LYS A 365 3.68 17.09 28.90
CA LYS A 365 5.08 17.28 29.23
C LYS A 365 5.89 17.54 27.97
N GLU A 366 7.02 18.25 28.11
CA GLU A 366 7.94 18.53 27.02
C GLU A 366 8.42 17.23 26.34
N GLU A 367 8.48 16.12 27.09
CA GLU A 367 8.76 14.77 26.60
C GLU A 367 7.47 13.98 26.33
N ALA A 368 6.66 14.44 25.40
CA ALA A 368 5.40 13.77 25.04
C ALA A 368 5.55 12.37 24.42
N GLY A 369 6.77 11.85 24.32
CA GLY A 369 7.10 10.58 23.66
C GLY A 369 6.38 9.38 24.29
N ILE A 370 6.36 9.28 25.63
CA ILE A 370 5.73 8.15 26.34
C ILE A 370 4.21 8.15 26.13
N GLY A 371 3.56 9.29 26.24
CA GLY A 371 2.12 9.40 26.01
C GLY A 371 1.74 9.01 24.59
N ALA A 372 2.52 9.48 23.60
CA ALA A 372 2.34 9.13 22.20
C ALA A 372 2.57 7.63 21.94
N GLN A 373 3.56 7.02 22.57
CA GLN A 373 3.86 5.59 22.49
C GLN A 373 2.69 4.74 23.04
N LEU A 374 2.19 5.07 24.21
CA LEU A 374 1.05 4.38 24.83
C LEU A 374 -0.20 4.45 23.92
N ILE A 375 -0.51 5.64 23.41
CA ILE A 375 -1.64 5.80 22.49
C ILE A 375 -1.39 5.06 21.17
N THR A 376 -0.15 5.02 20.66
CA THR A 376 0.20 4.25 19.47
C THR A 376 -0.10 2.76 19.69
N TYR A 377 0.31 2.22 20.84
CA TYR A 377 0.02 0.83 21.19
C TYR A 377 -1.48 0.55 21.17
N HIS A 378 -2.27 1.40 21.83
CA HIS A 378 -3.72 1.29 21.85
C HIS A 378 -4.33 1.38 20.43
N ASN A 379 -3.96 2.39 19.65
CA ASN A 379 -4.51 2.61 18.32
C ASN A 379 -4.20 1.44 17.36
N VAL A 380 -2.98 0.92 17.40
CA VAL A 380 -2.61 -0.24 16.57
C VAL A 380 -3.36 -1.49 17.04
N THR A 381 -3.49 -1.71 18.36
CA THR A 381 -4.32 -2.80 18.90
C THR A 381 -5.77 -2.68 18.40
N TYR A 382 -6.35 -1.48 18.45
CA TYR A 382 -7.72 -1.24 17.96
C TYR A 382 -7.87 -1.66 16.48
N MET A 383 -6.97 -1.18 15.61
CA MET A 383 -7.03 -1.48 14.18
C MET A 383 -6.90 -2.97 13.88
N LEU A 384 -5.95 -3.65 14.51
CA LEU A 384 -5.74 -5.08 14.32
C LEU A 384 -6.92 -5.90 14.88
N THR A 385 -7.49 -5.48 16.01
CA THR A 385 -8.66 -6.12 16.61
C THR A 385 -9.91 -5.94 15.77
N LEU A 386 -10.14 -4.74 15.23
CA LEU A 386 -11.24 -4.45 14.30
C LEU A 386 -11.20 -5.42 13.11
N MET A 387 -10.03 -5.59 12.48
CA MET A 387 -9.90 -6.48 11.34
C MET A 387 -10.07 -7.96 11.71
N ARG A 388 -9.62 -8.38 12.89
CA ARG A 388 -9.89 -9.75 13.40
C ARG A 388 -11.38 -10.01 13.61
N GLN A 389 -12.09 -9.06 14.24
CA GLN A 389 -13.54 -9.17 14.48
C GLN A 389 -14.33 -9.17 13.16
N LEU A 390 -13.97 -8.27 12.23
CA LEU A 390 -14.55 -8.20 10.90
C LEU A 390 -14.38 -9.53 10.15
N ARG A 391 -13.15 -10.07 10.11
CA ARG A 391 -12.87 -11.34 9.46
C ARG A 391 -13.66 -12.48 10.10
N GLN A 392 -13.69 -12.54 11.44
CA GLN A 392 -14.42 -13.59 12.15
C GLN A 392 -15.91 -13.53 11.85
N SER A 393 -16.50 -12.32 11.75
CA SER A 393 -17.91 -12.18 11.40
C SER A 393 -18.24 -12.68 9.99
N ILE A 394 -17.29 -12.58 9.03
CA ILE A 394 -17.47 -13.18 7.70
C ILE A 394 -17.46 -14.72 7.80
N ILE A 395 -16.55 -15.29 8.59
CA ILE A 395 -16.43 -16.75 8.77
C ILE A 395 -17.68 -17.29 9.44
N ASP A 396 -18.20 -16.60 10.45
CA ASP A 396 -19.37 -17.01 11.23
C ASP A 396 -20.71 -16.76 10.51
N GLY A 397 -20.67 -16.11 9.32
CA GLY A 397 -21.87 -15.80 8.53
C GLY A 397 -22.72 -14.66 9.09
N ASN A 398 -22.19 -13.83 9.99
CA ASN A 398 -22.90 -12.70 10.63
C ASN A 398 -22.31 -11.33 10.29
N PHE A 399 -21.62 -11.22 9.15
CA PHE A 399 -20.90 -10.00 8.72
C PHE A 399 -21.83 -8.78 8.59
N GLU A 400 -23.03 -8.95 8.06
CA GLU A 400 -24.00 -7.84 7.96
C GLU A 400 -24.35 -7.26 9.34
N HIS A 401 -24.62 -8.14 10.31
CA HIS A 401 -24.86 -7.71 11.69
C HIS A 401 -23.64 -6.98 12.28
N PHE A 402 -22.43 -7.47 12.04
CA PHE A 402 -21.20 -6.79 12.45
C PHE A 402 -21.12 -5.37 11.88
N VAL A 403 -21.38 -5.19 10.56
CA VAL A 403 -21.37 -3.87 9.92
C VAL A 403 -22.44 -2.96 10.52
N GLN A 404 -23.65 -3.47 10.76
CA GLN A 404 -24.73 -2.71 11.39
C GLN A 404 -24.34 -2.22 12.79
N GLN A 405 -23.75 -3.07 13.62
CA GLN A 405 -23.29 -2.69 14.96
C GLN A 405 -22.13 -1.69 14.90
N PHE A 406 -21.18 -1.89 14.01
CA PHE A 406 -20.10 -0.95 13.78
C PHE A 406 -20.64 0.44 13.37
N MET A 407 -21.59 0.50 12.44
CA MET A 407 -22.19 1.75 11.99
C MET A 407 -22.96 2.44 13.13
N LEU A 408 -23.70 1.70 13.95
CA LEU A 408 -24.38 2.25 15.13
C LEU A 408 -23.41 2.81 16.19
N GLN A 409 -22.26 2.16 16.39
CA GLN A 409 -21.22 2.66 17.30
C GLN A 409 -20.57 3.95 16.81
N GLN A 410 -20.30 4.04 15.50
CA GLN A 410 -19.72 5.24 14.87
C GLN A 410 -20.74 6.39 14.75
N PHE A 411 -22.02 6.07 14.53
CA PHE A 411 -23.10 7.02 14.26
C PHE A 411 -24.32 6.70 15.14
N PRO A 412 -24.29 7.02 16.45
CA PRO A 412 -25.38 6.68 17.36
C PRO A 412 -26.73 7.31 16.98
N THR A 413 -26.71 8.45 16.28
CA THR A 413 -27.92 9.14 15.78
C THR A 413 -28.47 8.52 14.49
N ARG A 414 -27.76 7.52 13.92
CA ARG A 414 -28.05 6.89 12.63
C ARG A 414 -27.99 7.83 11.41
N GLU A 415 -27.33 8.97 11.56
CA GLU A 415 -27.03 9.90 10.46
C GLU A 415 -25.78 9.41 9.72
N TYR A 416 -25.95 8.36 8.92
CA TYR A 416 -24.85 7.75 8.18
C TYR A 416 -24.41 8.63 7.02
N PRO A 417 -23.10 8.71 6.70
CA PRO A 417 -22.64 9.40 5.49
C PRO A 417 -23.19 8.73 4.23
N GLN A 418 -23.74 9.53 3.31
CA GLN A 418 -24.40 9.01 2.10
C GLN A 418 -23.50 8.07 1.28
N TRP A 419 -22.22 8.41 1.13
CA TRP A 419 -21.28 7.56 0.41
C TRP A 419 -21.13 6.16 1.04
N ALA A 420 -21.23 6.05 2.37
CA ALA A 420 -21.14 4.76 3.06
C ALA A 420 -22.43 3.95 2.87
N ILE A 421 -23.59 4.60 2.88
CA ILE A 421 -24.87 3.98 2.54
C ILE A 421 -24.81 3.41 1.12
N ASP A 422 -24.40 4.22 0.15
CA ASP A 422 -24.36 3.83 -1.26
C ASP A 422 -23.36 2.67 -1.47
N ALA A 423 -22.19 2.73 -0.87
CA ALA A 423 -21.15 1.69 -0.97
C ALA A 423 -21.59 0.37 -0.33
N LEU A 424 -22.24 0.42 0.84
CA LEU A 424 -22.74 -0.78 1.53
C LEU A 424 -23.96 -1.38 0.80
N THR A 425 -24.80 -0.54 0.20
CA THR A 425 -25.89 -0.98 -0.68
C THR A 425 -25.33 -1.72 -1.91
N GLU A 426 -24.28 -1.20 -2.56
CA GLU A 426 -23.59 -1.89 -3.65
C GLU A 426 -22.95 -3.22 -3.18
N ALA A 427 -22.55 -3.31 -1.91
CA ALA A 427 -22.08 -4.55 -1.28
C ALA A 427 -23.21 -5.48 -0.81
N GLN A 428 -24.47 -5.12 -1.01
CA GLN A 428 -25.70 -5.85 -0.61
C GLN A 428 -25.79 -6.00 0.93
N ILE A 429 -25.46 -4.93 1.66
CA ILE A 429 -25.58 -4.83 3.13
C ILE A 429 -26.64 -3.79 3.46
N GLU A 430 -27.67 -4.17 4.19
CA GLU A 430 -28.73 -3.27 4.66
C GLU A 430 -28.35 -2.64 6.01
N LEU A 431 -28.52 -1.33 6.14
CA LEU A 431 -28.26 -0.60 7.38
C LEU A 431 -29.54 -0.49 8.23
N LEU A 432 -29.36 -0.39 9.55
CA LEU A 432 -30.46 -0.15 10.50
C LEU A 432 -30.72 1.36 10.61
N TYR A 433 -31.94 1.79 10.32
CA TYR A 433 -32.39 3.18 10.43
C TYR A 433 -33.28 3.40 11.65
#